data_e95475f6358a0b82b707a55541f78cbb
#
_entry.id   e95475f6358a0b82b707a55541f78cbb
#
_cell.length_a   1.000
_cell.length_b   1.000
_cell.length_c   1.000
_cell.angle_alpha   90.00
_cell.angle_beta   90.00
_cell.angle_gamma   90.00
#
_symmetry.space_group_name_H-M   'P 1'
#
loop_
_entity.id
_entity.type
_entity.pdbx_description
1 polymer ?
#
loop_
_entity_poly.entity_id
_entity_poly.type
_entity_poly.pdbx_seq_one_letter_code
_entity_poly.pdbx_strand_id
1 'polypeptide(L)'
;MLSTDLGDLKKHMAENPGGVIEDVARDKNVTARAVIEALPDEMRSFAPGSAFVAAMQDIATWGEVTLIIHTEDGIFEITEPVGGGEIGRGYYNIMKPKGMHGHLRHERCGGIAFVERPFMGKSSAFAAFLNVDGGVMFKVFVGRDENRALKADQLEKLRALADTLR
;
A
#
# COMPACT_ATOMS: atom_id res chain seq x y z
N MET A 1 0.68 -29.34 -5.09
CA MET A 1 0.15 -27.99 -4.80
C MET A 1 -0.91 -27.67 -5.83
N LEU A 2 -2.14 -27.51 -5.41
CA LEU A 2 -3.19 -27.02 -6.28
C LEU A 2 -2.88 -25.55 -6.56
N SER A 3 -2.52 -25.25 -7.80
CA SER A 3 -2.40 -23.88 -8.27
C SER A 3 -3.77 -23.25 -8.10
N THR A 4 -3.89 -22.23 -7.26
CA THR A 4 -5.13 -21.44 -7.19
C THR A 4 -5.39 -20.89 -8.57
N ASP A 5 -6.50 -21.25 -9.15
CA ASP A 5 -6.88 -20.70 -10.45
C ASP A 5 -7.04 -19.20 -10.33
N LEU A 6 -6.36 -18.45 -11.20
CA LEU A 6 -6.46 -17.00 -11.23
C LEU A 6 -7.90 -16.51 -11.47
N GLY A 7 -8.70 -17.30 -12.21
CA GLY A 7 -10.11 -17.03 -12.42
C GLY A 7 -10.90 -17.10 -11.12
N ASP A 8 -10.64 -18.11 -10.30
CA ASP A 8 -11.29 -18.26 -8.99
C ASP A 8 -10.88 -17.14 -8.04
N LEU A 9 -9.62 -16.72 -8.06
CA LEU A 9 -9.14 -15.61 -7.24
C LEU A 9 -9.81 -14.29 -7.64
N LYS A 10 -9.91 -14.00 -8.94
CA LYS A 10 -10.62 -12.82 -9.45
C LYS A 10 -12.09 -12.81 -9.05
N LYS A 11 -12.76 -13.95 -9.17
CA LYS A 11 -14.16 -14.09 -8.75
C LYS A 11 -14.30 -13.82 -7.26
N HIS A 12 -13.43 -14.42 -6.43
CA HIS A 12 -13.42 -14.22 -4.99
C HIS A 12 -13.25 -12.73 -4.64
N MET A 13 -12.30 -12.04 -5.26
CA MET A 13 -12.03 -10.63 -4.97
C MET A 13 -13.11 -9.69 -5.52
N ALA A 14 -13.79 -10.07 -6.59
CA ALA A 14 -14.95 -9.30 -7.08
C ALA A 14 -16.12 -9.38 -6.11
N GLU A 15 -16.36 -10.55 -5.51
CA GLU A 15 -17.43 -10.78 -4.53
C GLU A 15 -17.05 -10.24 -3.14
N ASN A 16 -15.76 -10.23 -2.80
CA ASN A 16 -15.24 -9.85 -1.47
C ASN A 16 -14.07 -8.84 -1.60
N PRO A 17 -14.29 -7.66 -2.17
CA PRO A 17 -13.19 -6.71 -2.39
C PRO A 17 -12.63 -6.12 -1.09
N GLY A 18 -13.35 -6.24 0.02
CA GLY A 18 -12.96 -5.76 1.34
C GLY A 18 -12.19 -6.76 2.19
N GLY A 19 -11.84 -7.93 1.67
CA GLY A 19 -11.06 -8.92 2.43
C GLY A 19 -9.67 -8.39 2.83
N VAL A 20 -9.15 -8.84 3.96
CA VAL A 20 -7.77 -8.55 4.39
C VAL A 20 -6.82 -9.22 3.41
N ILE A 21 -6.03 -8.42 2.70
CA ILE A 21 -5.20 -8.90 1.58
C ILE A 21 -4.25 -10.00 2.02
N GLU A 22 -3.56 -9.82 3.14
CA GLU A 22 -2.59 -10.78 3.67
C GLU A 22 -3.26 -12.09 4.09
N ASP A 23 -4.46 -12.03 4.64
CA ASP A 23 -5.23 -13.21 5.03
C ASP A 23 -5.70 -14.00 3.80
N VAL A 24 -6.21 -13.31 2.80
CA VAL A 24 -6.61 -13.94 1.53
C VAL A 24 -5.39 -14.59 0.86
N ALA A 25 -4.25 -13.90 0.84
CA ALA A 25 -3.02 -14.42 0.27
C ALA A 25 -2.60 -15.73 0.96
N ARG A 26 -2.61 -15.75 2.29
CA ARG A 26 -2.29 -16.93 3.07
C ARG A 26 -3.28 -18.07 2.80
N ASP A 27 -4.57 -17.78 2.88
CA ASP A 27 -5.64 -18.78 2.77
C ASP A 27 -5.70 -19.40 1.37
N LYS A 28 -5.37 -18.61 0.34
CA LYS A 28 -5.35 -19.05 -1.07
C LYS A 28 -3.97 -19.53 -1.53
N ASN A 29 -2.96 -19.42 -0.67
CA ASN A 29 -1.57 -19.76 -1.00
C ASN A 29 -1.05 -19.02 -2.24
N VAL A 30 -1.28 -17.73 -2.28
CA VAL A 30 -0.81 -16.81 -3.32
C VAL A 30 -0.09 -15.63 -2.68
N THR A 31 0.56 -14.79 -3.50
CA THR A 31 1.19 -13.58 -2.99
C THR A 31 0.15 -12.48 -2.71
N ALA A 32 0.48 -11.55 -1.83
CA ALA A 32 -0.36 -10.36 -1.62
C ALA A 32 -0.52 -9.56 -2.92
N ARG A 33 0.53 -9.47 -3.74
CA ARG A 33 0.46 -8.84 -5.06
C ARG A 33 -0.62 -9.50 -5.93
N ALA A 34 -0.66 -10.83 -5.98
CA ALA A 34 -1.66 -11.55 -6.76
C ALA A 34 -3.09 -11.23 -6.29
N VAL A 35 -3.30 -11.10 -4.99
CA VAL A 35 -4.61 -10.70 -4.43
C VAL A 35 -5.00 -9.30 -4.89
N ILE A 36 -4.07 -8.36 -4.84
CA ILE A 36 -4.34 -6.98 -5.30
C ILE A 36 -4.61 -6.95 -6.80
N GLU A 37 -3.83 -7.68 -7.59
CA GLU A 37 -4.03 -7.80 -9.04
C GLU A 37 -5.39 -8.41 -9.40
N ALA A 38 -5.94 -9.24 -8.51
CA ALA A 38 -7.24 -9.88 -8.68
C ALA A 38 -8.43 -8.98 -8.30
N LEU A 39 -8.20 -7.82 -7.67
CA LEU A 39 -9.25 -6.83 -7.44
C LEU A 39 -9.85 -6.35 -8.76
N PRO A 40 -11.12 -5.92 -8.78
CA PRO A 40 -11.68 -5.24 -9.95
C PRO A 40 -10.78 -4.13 -10.49
N ASP A 41 -10.71 -3.99 -11.79
CA ASP A 41 -9.78 -3.08 -12.47
C ASP A 41 -9.91 -1.63 -12.00
N GLU A 42 -11.13 -1.19 -11.71
CA GLU A 42 -11.40 0.16 -11.22
C GLU A 42 -10.89 0.44 -9.80
N MET A 43 -10.54 -0.61 -9.07
CA MET A 43 -10.11 -0.49 -7.65
C MET A 43 -8.60 -0.44 -7.48
N ARG A 44 -7.83 -0.68 -8.54
CA ARG A 44 -6.37 -0.76 -8.39
C ARG A 44 -5.62 -0.29 -9.63
N SER A 45 -4.43 0.24 -9.39
CA SER A 45 -3.46 0.54 -10.44
C SER A 45 -2.05 0.30 -9.88
N PHE A 46 -1.05 0.23 -10.75
CA PHE A 46 0.32 -0.13 -10.36
C PHE A 46 1.33 0.85 -10.93
N ALA A 47 2.40 1.04 -10.19
CA ALA A 47 3.61 1.72 -10.64
C ALA A 47 4.80 0.75 -10.49
N PRO A 48 5.88 0.94 -11.26
CA PRO A 48 7.07 0.12 -11.11
C PRO A 48 7.78 0.36 -9.78
N GLY A 49 8.54 -0.64 -9.31
CA GLY A 49 9.32 -0.52 -8.06
C GLY A 49 10.35 0.60 -8.10
N SER A 50 10.85 0.95 -9.28
CA SER A 50 11.76 2.08 -9.47
C SER A 50 11.15 3.44 -9.10
N ALA A 51 9.84 3.53 -8.96
CA ALA A 51 9.14 4.73 -8.53
C ALA A 51 9.14 4.91 -6.99
N PHE A 52 9.77 4.03 -6.23
CA PHE A 52 9.77 4.05 -4.76
C PHE A 52 10.13 5.42 -4.18
N VAL A 53 11.27 5.97 -4.59
CA VAL A 53 11.76 7.24 -4.05
C VAL A 53 10.81 8.38 -4.39
N ALA A 54 10.37 8.48 -5.65
CA ALA A 54 9.44 9.51 -6.09
C ALA A 54 8.13 9.43 -5.30
N ALA A 55 7.59 8.22 -5.10
CA ALA A 55 6.37 8.01 -4.33
C ALA A 55 6.55 8.43 -2.86
N MET A 56 7.64 8.03 -2.22
CA MET A 56 7.90 8.37 -0.82
C MET A 56 8.10 9.88 -0.63
N GLN A 57 8.78 10.54 -1.54
CA GLN A 57 8.97 11.99 -1.48
C GLN A 57 7.64 12.74 -1.65
N ASP A 58 6.76 12.25 -2.51
CA ASP A 58 5.42 12.84 -2.68
C ASP A 58 4.56 12.63 -1.43
N ILE A 59 4.52 11.40 -0.90
CA ILE A 59 3.77 11.06 0.32
C ILE A 59 4.22 11.91 1.51
N ALA A 60 5.50 12.24 1.61
CA ALA A 60 6.03 13.10 2.66
C ALA A 60 5.37 14.50 2.68
N THR A 61 4.76 14.91 1.58
CA THR A 61 4.06 16.20 1.47
C THR A 61 2.56 16.14 1.83
N TRP A 62 2.03 14.95 2.11
CA TRP A 62 0.58 14.77 2.28
C TRP A 62 0.06 15.20 3.66
N GLY A 63 0.93 15.34 4.64
CA GLY A 63 0.54 15.53 6.04
C GLY A 63 0.29 14.19 6.73
N GLU A 64 -0.57 14.19 7.72
CA GLU A 64 -0.83 13.00 8.55
C GLU A 64 -1.54 11.90 7.75
N VAL A 65 -0.91 10.75 7.69
CA VAL A 65 -1.40 9.52 7.06
C VAL A 65 -1.33 8.39 8.08
N THR A 66 -1.84 7.22 7.74
CA THR A 66 -1.63 6.02 8.57
C THR A 66 -0.76 5.03 7.81
N LEU A 67 0.46 4.81 8.32
CA LEU A 67 1.36 3.80 7.81
C LEU A 67 1.10 2.49 8.53
N ILE A 68 0.91 1.42 7.79
CA ILE A 68 0.62 0.09 8.34
C ILE A 68 1.73 -0.88 7.96
N ILE A 69 2.27 -1.55 8.98
CA ILE A 69 3.19 -2.68 8.82
C ILE A 69 2.46 -3.92 9.32
N HIS A 70 2.18 -4.84 8.41
CA HIS A 70 1.44 -6.06 8.69
C HIS A 70 2.38 -7.26 8.58
N THR A 71 2.65 -7.90 9.71
CA THR A 71 3.44 -9.14 9.79
C THR A 71 2.54 -10.30 10.19
N GLU A 72 3.08 -11.51 10.20
CA GLU A 72 2.33 -12.68 10.68
C GLU A 72 1.98 -12.57 12.17
N ASP A 73 2.76 -11.78 12.93
CA ASP A 73 2.63 -11.68 14.39
C ASP A 73 1.82 -10.47 14.84
N GLY A 74 1.49 -9.55 13.94
CA GLY A 74 0.73 -8.36 14.34
C GLY A 74 0.69 -7.28 13.26
N ILE A 75 -0.10 -6.26 13.55
CA ILE A 75 -0.30 -5.10 12.70
C ILE A 75 0.11 -3.87 13.48
N PHE A 76 1.09 -3.12 12.95
CA PHE A 76 1.50 -1.83 13.50
C PHE A 76 0.84 -0.71 12.68
N GLU A 77 0.16 0.18 13.36
CA GLU A 77 -0.48 1.34 12.76
C GLU A 77 0.14 2.61 13.34
N ILE A 78 0.74 3.42 12.47
CA ILE A 78 1.45 4.63 12.86
C ILE A 78 0.77 5.81 12.16
N THR A 79 0.12 6.68 12.93
CA THR A 79 -0.60 7.83 12.41
C THR A 79 0.20 9.09 12.66
N GLU A 80 0.90 9.53 11.63
CA GLU A 80 1.73 10.73 11.63
C GLU A 80 2.12 11.08 10.18
N PRO A 81 2.67 12.26 9.92
CA PRO A 81 3.26 12.54 8.60
C PRO A 81 4.46 11.65 8.36
N VAL A 82 4.58 11.11 7.15
CA VAL A 82 5.80 10.40 6.74
C VAL A 82 6.90 11.44 6.53
N GLY A 83 8.03 11.24 7.18
CA GLY A 83 9.18 12.12 7.00
C GLY A 83 9.77 12.03 5.61
N GLY A 84 10.41 13.11 5.16
CA GLY A 84 11.25 13.08 3.97
C GLY A 84 12.43 12.14 4.18
N GLY A 85 13.03 11.73 3.08
CA GLY A 85 14.16 10.81 3.15
C GLY A 85 15.04 10.91 1.92
N GLU A 86 16.16 10.23 1.99
CA GLU A 86 17.14 10.16 0.90
C GLU A 86 17.89 8.84 0.91
N ILE A 87 18.43 8.49 -0.24
CA ILE A 87 19.22 7.28 -0.40
C ILE A 87 20.60 7.46 0.22
N GLY A 88 21.01 6.46 0.99
CA GLY A 88 22.37 6.37 1.53
C GLY A 88 22.61 4.96 2.10
N ARG A 89 23.83 4.47 1.89
CA ARG A 89 24.27 3.15 2.38
C ARG A 89 23.37 1.98 1.97
N GLY A 90 22.77 2.05 0.78
CA GLY A 90 21.89 1.00 0.27
C GLY A 90 20.45 1.06 0.75
N TYR A 91 20.06 2.10 1.46
CA TYR A 91 18.72 2.29 1.99
C TYR A 91 18.12 3.62 1.55
N TYR A 92 16.81 3.68 1.56
CA TYR A 92 16.07 4.94 1.64
C TYR A 92 15.85 5.23 3.12
N ASN A 93 16.44 6.33 3.59
CA ASN A 93 16.47 6.66 5.02
C ASN A 93 15.44 7.75 5.31
N ILE A 94 14.43 7.40 6.11
CA ILE A 94 13.44 8.37 6.58
C ILE A 94 14.07 9.15 7.74
N MET A 95 14.18 10.46 7.54
CA MET A 95 14.83 11.37 8.48
C MET A 95 13.80 12.31 9.07
N LYS A 96 13.48 12.14 10.34
CA LYS A 96 12.56 13.00 11.10
C LYS A 96 13.16 13.32 12.46
N PRO A 97 12.99 14.55 12.98
CA PRO A 97 13.46 14.87 14.34
C PRO A 97 12.75 14.06 15.43
N LYS A 98 11.49 13.71 15.20
CA LYS A 98 10.67 12.91 16.12
C LYS A 98 9.75 11.99 15.33
N GLY A 99 9.33 10.90 15.96
CA GLY A 99 8.42 9.95 15.36
C GLY A 99 9.15 8.86 14.58
N MET A 100 8.52 8.39 13.54
CA MET A 100 9.00 7.24 12.79
C MET A 100 10.29 7.55 12.02
N HIS A 101 11.32 6.76 12.29
CA HIS A 101 12.54 6.70 11.51
C HIS A 101 12.59 5.35 10.81
N GLY A 102 13.34 5.25 9.74
CA GLY A 102 13.49 3.96 9.10
C GLY A 102 14.56 3.94 8.01
N HIS A 103 14.98 2.73 7.72
CA HIS A 103 15.93 2.43 6.67
C HIS A 103 15.27 1.39 5.78
N LEU A 104 14.75 1.82 4.63
CA LEU A 104 13.97 0.96 3.76
C LEU A 104 14.82 0.46 2.60
N ARG A 105 14.70 -0.83 2.31
CA ARG A 105 15.41 -1.44 1.18
C ARG A 105 14.65 -1.13 -0.11
N HIS A 106 14.81 0.07 -0.63
CA HIS A 106 14.09 0.54 -1.82
C HIS A 106 14.33 -0.36 -3.05
N GLU A 107 15.51 -0.97 -3.17
CA GLU A 107 15.82 -1.88 -4.27
C GLU A 107 15.03 -3.18 -4.22
N ARG A 108 14.47 -3.53 -3.07
CA ARG A 108 13.56 -4.67 -2.94
C ARG A 108 12.12 -4.34 -3.33
N CYS A 109 11.80 -3.09 -3.61
CA CYS A 109 10.49 -2.72 -4.10
C CYS A 109 10.30 -3.23 -5.53
N GLY A 110 9.34 -4.14 -5.71
CA GLY A 110 8.98 -4.71 -7.02
C GLY A 110 7.78 -4.02 -7.66
N GLY A 111 7.12 -3.11 -6.95
CA GLY A 111 5.99 -2.36 -7.46
C GLY A 111 5.26 -1.61 -6.35
N ILE A 112 4.43 -0.66 -6.77
CA ILE A 112 3.55 0.07 -5.86
C ILE A 112 2.13 -0.10 -6.37
N ALA A 113 1.24 -0.57 -5.52
CA ALA A 113 -0.18 -0.70 -5.84
C ALA A 113 -0.95 0.46 -5.21
N PHE A 114 -1.73 1.16 -6.01
CA PHE A 114 -2.67 2.18 -5.55
C PHE A 114 -4.06 1.55 -5.54
N VAL A 115 -4.70 1.52 -4.38
CA VAL A 115 -5.94 0.78 -4.17
C VAL A 115 -7.00 1.70 -3.57
N GLU A 116 -8.18 1.70 -4.18
CA GLU A 116 -9.39 2.28 -3.62
C GLU A 116 -10.44 1.18 -3.59
N ARG A 117 -10.87 0.78 -2.41
CA ARG A 117 -11.81 -0.33 -2.24
C ARG A 117 -12.64 -0.16 -0.97
N PRO A 118 -13.81 -0.80 -0.89
CA PRO A 118 -14.51 -0.88 0.39
C PRO A 118 -13.74 -1.76 1.37
N PHE A 119 -13.74 -1.36 2.63
CA PHE A 119 -13.17 -2.14 3.72
C PHE A 119 -14.00 -1.93 4.98
N MET A 120 -14.51 -3.02 5.56
CA MET A 120 -15.39 -2.98 6.73
C MET A 120 -16.59 -2.02 6.54
N GLY A 121 -17.19 -2.04 5.35
CA GLY A 121 -18.36 -1.20 5.02
C GLY A 121 -18.07 0.27 4.75
N LYS A 122 -16.81 0.67 4.69
CA LYS A 122 -16.38 2.05 4.43
C LYS A 122 -15.42 2.11 3.25
N SER A 123 -15.35 3.28 2.60
CA SER A 123 -14.33 3.53 1.59
C SER A 123 -12.94 3.53 2.23
N SER A 124 -11.98 2.90 1.59
CA SER A 124 -10.57 2.97 1.98
C SER A 124 -9.70 3.21 0.75
N ALA A 125 -8.55 3.83 0.97
CA ALA A 125 -7.60 4.14 -0.09
C ALA A 125 -6.18 4.09 0.46
N PHE A 126 -5.29 3.42 -0.27
CA PHE A 126 -3.90 3.26 0.17
C PHE A 126 -2.95 3.02 -0.99
N ALA A 127 -1.68 3.28 -0.73
CA ALA A 127 -0.56 2.82 -1.55
C ALA A 127 0.11 1.65 -0.82
N ALA A 128 0.22 0.50 -1.47
CA ALA A 128 0.94 -0.66 -0.96
C ALA A 128 2.29 -0.78 -1.69
N PHE A 129 3.37 -0.73 -0.92
CA PHE A 129 4.71 -0.96 -1.44
C PHE A 129 4.98 -2.46 -1.40
N LEU A 130 5.13 -3.05 -2.59
CA LEU A 130 5.27 -4.50 -2.76
C LEU A 130 6.73 -4.86 -2.97
N ASN A 131 7.20 -5.93 -2.34
CA ASN A 131 8.56 -6.38 -2.55
C ASN A 131 8.68 -7.28 -3.79
N VAL A 132 9.90 -7.60 -4.15
CA VAL A 132 10.21 -8.43 -5.32
C VAL A 132 9.63 -9.85 -5.26
N ASP A 133 9.28 -10.32 -4.07
CA ASP A 133 8.67 -11.65 -3.86
C ASP A 133 7.12 -11.59 -3.88
N GLY A 134 6.55 -10.40 -4.07
CA GLY A 134 5.09 -10.20 -4.10
C GLY A 134 4.45 -9.99 -2.73
N GLY A 135 5.23 -9.89 -1.67
CA GLY A 135 4.74 -9.52 -0.34
C GLY A 135 4.60 -8.01 -0.18
N VAL A 136 3.94 -7.57 0.87
CA VAL A 136 3.79 -6.16 1.21
C VAL A 136 4.94 -5.73 2.11
N MET A 137 5.66 -4.68 1.72
CA MET A 137 6.65 -4.03 2.58
C MET A 137 5.94 -3.23 3.67
N PHE A 138 5.06 -2.34 3.27
CA PHE A 138 4.19 -1.53 4.12
C PHE A 138 3.11 -0.90 3.25
N LYS A 139 2.08 -0.35 3.90
CA LYS A 139 1.00 0.39 3.25
C LYS A 139 0.93 1.80 3.83
N VAL A 140 0.59 2.76 2.99
CA VAL A 140 0.28 4.12 3.43
C VAL A 140 -1.17 4.40 3.11
N PHE A 141 -1.99 4.52 4.14
CA PHE A 141 -3.42 4.78 4.01
C PHE A 141 -3.69 6.28 4.01
N VAL A 142 -4.59 6.70 3.14
CA VAL A 142 -5.20 8.03 3.21
C VAL A 142 -5.82 8.21 4.59
N GLY A 143 -5.51 9.34 5.24
CA GLY A 143 -6.02 9.66 6.56
C GLY A 143 -7.52 9.92 6.56
N ARG A 144 -8.10 9.93 7.76
CA ARG A 144 -9.52 10.24 7.95
C ARG A 144 -9.67 11.53 8.72
N ASP A 145 -10.70 12.29 8.37
CA ASP A 145 -11.07 13.50 9.08
C ASP A 145 -11.81 13.19 10.40
N GLU A 146 -12.23 14.23 11.10
CA GLU A 146 -12.99 14.14 12.35
C GLU A 146 -14.33 13.40 12.21
N ASN A 147 -14.90 13.38 11.02
CA ASN A 147 -16.13 12.64 10.68
C ASN A 147 -15.84 11.21 10.19
N ARG A 148 -14.58 10.78 10.25
CA ARG A 148 -14.10 9.47 9.78
C ARG A 148 -14.25 9.25 8.27
N ALA A 149 -14.42 10.29 7.50
CA ALA A 149 -14.37 10.27 6.05
C ALA A 149 -12.91 10.36 5.57
N LEU A 150 -12.62 9.81 4.40
CA LEU A 150 -11.30 9.97 3.81
C LEU A 150 -11.01 11.44 3.57
N LYS A 151 -9.81 11.89 3.92
CA LYS A 151 -9.37 13.26 3.63
C LYS A 151 -9.35 13.48 2.13
N ALA A 152 -10.23 14.36 1.64
CA ALA A 152 -10.42 14.59 0.20
C ALA A 152 -9.13 15.04 -0.50
N ASP A 153 -8.34 15.89 0.14
CA ASP A 153 -7.06 16.37 -0.39
C ASP A 153 -6.04 15.23 -0.55
N GLN A 154 -5.97 14.32 0.41
CA GLN A 154 -5.06 13.18 0.33
C GLN A 154 -5.51 12.14 -0.70
N LEU A 155 -6.82 11.90 -0.82
CA LEU A 155 -7.36 11.03 -1.84
C LEU A 155 -7.03 11.55 -3.25
N GLU A 156 -7.16 12.85 -3.45
CA GLU A 156 -6.76 13.51 -4.70
C GLU A 156 -5.26 13.33 -4.98
N LYS A 157 -4.42 13.50 -3.95
CA LYS A 157 -2.97 13.31 -4.06
C LYS A 157 -2.60 11.86 -4.39
N LEU A 158 -3.29 10.89 -3.78
CA LEU A 158 -3.11 9.48 -4.11
C LEU A 158 -3.39 9.21 -5.59
N ARG A 159 -4.51 9.71 -6.08
CA ARG A 159 -4.92 9.54 -7.49
C ARG A 159 -3.96 10.22 -8.44
N ALA A 160 -3.53 11.44 -8.12
CA ALA A 160 -2.55 12.18 -8.93
C ALA A 160 -1.20 11.45 -8.99
N LEU A 161 -0.75 10.91 -7.86
CA LEU A 161 0.49 10.14 -7.81
C LEU A 161 0.38 8.87 -8.65
N ALA A 162 -0.72 8.13 -8.53
CA ALA A 162 -0.98 6.95 -9.33
C ALA A 162 -0.94 7.27 -10.83
N ASP A 163 -1.56 8.37 -11.25
CA ASP A 163 -1.58 8.78 -12.66
C ASP A 163 -0.19 9.19 -13.16
N THR A 164 0.61 9.82 -12.32
CA THR A 164 1.96 10.27 -12.68
C THR A 164 2.94 9.10 -12.83
N LEU A 165 2.80 8.05 -12.01
CA LEU A 165 3.77 6.96 -11.91
C LEU A 165 3.44 5.72 -12.75
N ARG A 166 2.31 5.67 -13.42
CA ARG A 166 1.95 4.53 -14.28
C ARG A 166 2.98 4.22 -15.35
#